data_64c03cd6eb130c6fd04ac3c978a5829e
#
_entry.id   64c03cd6eb130c6fd04ac3c978a5829e
#
_cell.length_a   1.000
_cell.length_b   1.000
_cell.length_c   1.000
_cell.angle_alpha   90.00
_cell.angle_beta   90.00
_cell.angle_gamma   90.00
#
_symmetry.space_group_name_H-M   'P 1'
#
loop_
_entity.id
_entity.type
_entity.pdbx_description
1 polymer ?
#
loop_
_entity_poly.entity_id
_entity_poly.type
_entity_poly.pdbx_seq_one_letter_code
_entity_poly.pdbx_strand_id
1 'polypeptide(L)'
;NREIGKDEANDKLRTIMFEKLGLNEHSTEKQIKKALKSERATEFFEVIEEVIEKEVEYGWKENEFFNDFVETRNLADGDRTDFWTDEDIILNVAKVSGDQHSYTIQRLASGSSYTVPTSRYAVKVGSDIRLFLTGRKNWSDFIDAVAKAYRKKIQDELYSEFMNAAKKLPVTAGFTGTGALSKDKKDDFDNIISNVAMANDVSSVVIMGTKAALKKLNALCDVDWASDAQKQQINETGILGTYEGTTLLEIPQRFKDNKLAEKLVDPKVLLI
;
A
#
# COMPACT_ATOMS: atom_id res chain seq x y z
N ASN A 1 4.74 -27.79 0.18
CA ASN A 1 3.65 -27.21 0.95
C ASN A 1 2.34 -27.70 0.36
N ARG A 2 1.61 -28.55 1.10
CA ARG A 2 0.25 -28.95 0.72
C ARG A 2 -0.66 -27.80 1.16
N GLU A 3 -1.30 -27.12 0.22
CA GLU A 3 -2.40 -26.22 0.54
C GLU A 3 -3.49 -27.05 1.24
N ILE A 4 -3.70 -26.77 2.51
CA ILE A 4 -4.78 -27.36 3.30
C ILE A 4 -6.05 -26.65 2.85
N GLY A 5 -7.04 -27.41 2.37
CA GLY A 5 -8.34 -26.84 2.00
C GLY A 5 -8.98 -26.13 3.20
N LYS A 6 -9.81 -25.08 2.95
CA LYS A 6 -10.47 -24.30 4.01
C LYS A 6 -11.29 -25.17 4.96
N ASP A 7 -11.94 -26.20 4.45
CA ASP A 7 -12.74 -27.14 5.25
C ASP A 7 -11.84 -27.96 6.18
N GLU A 8 -10.70 -28.45 5.69
CA GLU A 8 -9.75 -29.22 6.49
C GLU A 8 -9.09 -28.35 7.58
N ALA A 9 -8.79 -27.08 7.26
CA ALA A 9 -8.27 -26.12 8.23
C ALA A 9 -9.30 -25.83 9.34
N ASN A 10 -10.56 -25.66 8.96
CA ASN A 10 -11.65 -25.43 9.91
C ASN A 10 -11.88 -26.63 10.84
N ASP A 11 -11.86 -27.84 10.29
CA ASP A 11 -12.01 -29.07 11.08
C ASP A 11 -10.84 -29.26 12.07
N LYS A 12 -9.62 -28.94 11.67
CA LYS A 12 -8.45 -28.94 12.56
C LYS A 12 -8.60 -27.93 13.69
N LEU A 13 -8.96 -26.68 13.37
CA LEU A 13 -9.15 -25.64 14.38
C LEU A 13 -10.29 -25.99 15.35
N ARG A 14 -11.36 -26.60 14.85
CA ARG A 14 -12.48 -27.09 15.67
C ARG A 14 -12.05 -28.24 16.58
N THR A 15 -11.25 -29.15 16.09
CA THR A 15 -10.68 -30.26 16.91
C THR A 15 -9.77 -29.70 18.00
N ILE A 16 -8.88 -28.78 17.68
CA ILE A 16 -8.00 -28.09 18.67
C ILE A 16 -8.85 -27.38 19.73
N MET A 17 -9.93 -26.71 19.31
CA MET A 17 -10.84 -26.04 20.23
C MET A 17 -11.50 -27.03 21.19
N PHE A 18 -11.98 -28.17 20.70
CA PHE A 18 -12.58 -29.21 21.52
C PHE A 18 -11.56 -29.80 22.53
N GLU A 19 -10.37 -30.09 22.07
CA GLU A 19 -9.31 -30.66 22.90
C GLU A 19 -8.82 -29.67 23.97
N LYS A 20 -8.49 -28.44 23.56
CA LYS A 20 -7.95 -27.40 24.45
C LYS A 20 -8.97 -26.91 25.48
N LEU A 21 -10.20 -26.64 25.05
CA LEU A 21 -11.25 -26.13 25.93
C LEU A 21 -12.01 -27.24 26.70
N GLY A 22 -11.87 -28.49 26.31
CA GLY A 22 -12.64 -29.60 26.86
C GLY A 22 -14.15 -29.45 26.61
N LEU A 23 -14.51 -28.87 25.47
CA LEU A 23 -15.88 -28.63 25.07
C LEU A 23 -16.29 -29.58 23.92
N ASN A 24 -17.60 -29.74 23.72
CA ASN A 24 -18.17 -30.43 22.58
C ASN A 24 -19.47 -29.74 22.14
N GLU A 25 -20.09 -30.24 21.07
CA GLU A 25 -21.32 -29.65 20.50
C GLU A 25 -22.50 -29.60 21.50
N HIS A 26 -22.54 -30.51 22.46
CA HIS A 26 -23.59 -30.64 23.48
C HIS A 26 -23.23 -29.95 24.81
N SER A 27 -22.11 -29.21 24.87
CA SER A 27 -21.70 -28.57 26.10
C SER A 27 -22.70 -27.53 26.60
N THR A 28 -22.99 -27.58 27.89
CA THR A 28 -23.95 -26.68 28.53
C THR A 28 -23.33 -25.26 28.68
N GLU A 29 -24.18 -24.25 28.83
CA GLU A 29 -23.75 -22.86 29.02
C GLU A 29 -22.80 -22.68 30.19
N LYS A 30 -23.03 -23.43 31.28
CA LYS A 30 -22.17 -23.39 32.47
C LYS A 30 -20.77 -23.95 32.17
N GLN A 31 -20.71 -25.03 31.39
CA GLN A 31 -19.43 -25.61 30.96
C GLN A 31 -18.66 -24.65 30.03
N ILE A 32 -19.36 -24.05 29.09
CA ILE A 32 -18.78 -23.05 28.17
C ILE A 32 -18.22 -21.87 28.97
N LYS A 33 -19.00 -21.28 29.87
CA LYS A 33 -18.56 -20.17 30.72
C LYS A 33 -17.37 -20.54 31.60
N LYS A 34 -17.30 -21.78 32.09
CA LYS A 34 -16.18 -22.27 32.90
C LYS A 34 -14.91 -22.44 32.02
N ALA A 35 -15.05 -23.03 30.86
CA ALA A 35 -13.94 -23.23 29.92
C ALA A 35 -13.35 -21.90 29.45
N LEU A 36 -14.18 -20.91 29.11
CA LEU A 36 -13.73 -19.57 28.67
C LEU A 36 -13.03 -18.75 29.76
N LYS A 37 -13.15 -19.13 31.03
CA LYS A 37 -12.44 -18.49 32.15
C LYS A 37 -11.16 -19.23 32.54
N SER A 38 -10.84 -20.33 31.87
CA SER A 38 -9.64 -21.12 32.15
C SER A 38 -8.43 -20.60 31.36
N GLU A 39 -7.23 -20.85 31.86
CA GLU A 39 -5.97 -20.57 31.12
C GLU A 39 -5.93 -21.25 29.76
N ARG A 40 -6.55 -22.41 29.60
CA ARG A 40 -6.65 -23.12 28.33
C ARG A 40 -7.38 -22.32 27.22
N ALA A 41 -8.29 -21.42 27.64
CA ALA A 41 -8.93 -20.52 26.68
C ALA A 41 -7.91 -19.49 26.15
N THR A 42 -7.06 -18.97 27.00
CA THR A 42 -5.98 -18.06 26.59
C THR A 42 -5.06 -18.75 25.58
N GLU A 43 -4.57 -19.95 25.90
CA GLU A 43 -3.72 -20.73 24.97
C GLU A 43 -4.39 -20.99 23.62
N PHE A 44 -5.69 -21.25 23.60
CA PHE A 44 -6.41 -21.45 22.34
C PHE A 44 -6.52 -20.16 21.51
N PHE A 45 -6.80 -19.02 22.17
CA PHE A 45 -6.89 -17.75 21.48
C PHE A 45 -5.53 -17.24 21.02
N GLU A 46 -4.45 -17.52 21.72
CA GLU A 46 -3.07 -17.25 21.28
C GLU A 46 -2.74 -17.97 19.97
N VAL A 47 -3.15 -19.23 19.82
CA VAL A 47 -3.01 -19.96 18.54
C VAL A 47 -3.80 -19.29 17.41
N ILE A 48 -5.02 -18.82 17.68
CA ILE A 48 -5.81 -18.08 16.68
C ILE A 48 -5.12 -16.77 16.29
N GLU A 49 -4.56 -16.06 17.28
CA GLU A 49 -3.84 -14.80 17.05
C GLU A 49 -2.59 -15.03 16.19
N GLU A 50 -1.79 -16.04 16.49
CA GLU A 50 -0.61 -16.42 15.69
C GLU A 50 -0.98 -16.74 14.23
N VAL A 51 -2.09 -17.46 14.01
CA VAL A 51 -2.57 -17.76 12.66
C VAL A 51 -3.00 -16.48 11.92
N ILE A 52 -3.68 -15.55 12.61
CA ILE A 52 -4.07 -14.26 12.03
C ILE A 52 -2.83 -13.44 11.65
N GLU A 53 -1.83 -13.38 12.52
CA GLU A 53 -0.59 -12.65 12.25
C GLU A 53 0.12 -13.18 11.01
N LYS A 54 0.27 -14.49 10.89
CA LYS A 54 0.87 -15.13 9.71
C LYS A 54 0.06 -14.86 8.44
N GLU A 55 -1.26 -14.89 8.52
CA GLU A 55 -2.15 -14.60 7.38
C GLU A 55 -2.05 -13.13 6.95
N VAL A 56 -1.91 -12.20 7.90
CA VAL A 56 -1.69 -10.78 7.60
C VAL A 56 -0.33 -10.59 6.93
N GLU A 57 0.73 -11.19 7.47
CA GLU A 57 2.08 -11.08 6.91
C GLU A 57 2.15 -11.66 5.49
N TYR A 58 1.54 -12.82 5.26
CA TYR A 58 1.52 -13.45 3.95
C TYR A 58 0.76 -12.62 2.91
N GLY A 59 -0.43 -12.17 3.25
CA GLY A 59 -1.26 -11.38 2.33
C GLY A 59 -0.75 -9.96 2.07
N TRP A 60 0.20 -9.48 2.88
CA TRP A 60 0.90 -8.23 2.60
C TRP A 60 1.85 -8.36 1.40
N LYS A 61 2.56 -9.47 1.28
CA LYS A 61 3.51 -9.76 0.20
C LYS A 61 2.84 -9.91 -1.18
N GLU A 62 1.52 -10.08 -1.22
CA GLU A 62 0.75 -10.19 -2.48
C GLU A 62 0.39 -8.83 -3.10
N ASN A 63 0.68 -7.70 -2.44
CA ASN A 63 0.34 -6.39 -2.97
C ASN A 63 1.45 -5.85 -3.88
N GLU A 64 1.38 -6.16 -5.18
CA GLU A 64 2.36 -5.78 -6.19
C GLU A 64 2.64 -4.27 -6.23
N PHE A 65 1.61 -3.42 -6.07
CA PHE A 65 1.78 -1.97 -6.12
C PHE A 65 2.75 -1.45 -5.07
N PHE A 66 2.69 -1.97 -3.83
CA PHE A 66 3.57 -1.49 -2.76
C PHE A 66 4.94 -2.13 -2.75
N ASN A 67 5.12 -3.30 -3.39
CA ASN A 67 6.42 -3.97 -3.43
C ASN A 67 7.50 -3.09 -4.10
N ASP A 68 7.10 -2.26 -5.06
CA ASP A 68 8.02 -1.39 -5.79
C ASP A 68 8.31 -0.06 -5.06
N PHE A 69 7.47 0.35 -4.09
CA PHE A 69 7.53 1.66 -3.45
C PHE A 69 7.72 1.63 -1.94
N VAL A 70 7.61 0.47 -1.31
CA VAL A 70 7.63 0.34 0.16
C VAL A 70 8.63 -0.72 0.61
N GLU A 71 9.62 -0.29 1.39
CA GLU A 71 10.51 -1.21 2.08
C GLU A 71 9.81 -1.77 3.32
N THR A 72 9.77 -3.10 3.43
CA THR A 72 9.15 -3.81 4.56
C THR A 72 10.25 -4.37 5.46
N ARG A 73 10.22 -4.04 6.75
CA ARG A 73 11.12 -4.59 7.76
C ARG A 73 10.32 -5.16 8.93
N ASN A 74 10.65 -6.38 9.32
CA ASN A 74 10.11 -6.99 10.54
C ASN A 74 11.00 -6.60 11.72
N LEU A 75 10.39 -6.02 12.76
CA LEU A 75 11.06 -5.58 13.98
C LEU A 75 10.48 -6.31 15.18
N ALA A 76 11.33 -6.65 16.15
CA ALA A 76 10.85 -7.10 17.44
C ALA A 76 10.17 -5.96 18.21
N ASP A 77 9.22 -6.30 19.10
CA ASP A 77 8.53 -5.28 19.92
C ASP A 77 9.56 -4.55 20.80
N GLY A 78 9.61 -3.25 20.66
CA GLY A 78 10.55 -2.37 21.36
C GLY A 78 11.81 -1.98 20.59
N ASP A 79 12.07 -2.58 19.44
CA ASP A 79 13.18 -2.18 18.58
C ASP A 79 12.85 -0.88 17.82
N ARG A 80 13.88 -0.08 17.54
CA ARG A 80 13.79 1.11 16.71
C ARG A 80 14.49 0.85 15.39
N THR A 81 13.86 1.24 14.31
CA THR A 81 14.51 1.23 13.00
C THR A 81 14.84 2.64 12.59
N ASP A 82 16.12 2.90 12.49
CA ASP A 82 16.62 4.11 11.91
C ASP A 82 16.86 3.87 10.41
N PHE A 83 16.28 4.73 9.58
CA PHE A 83 16.52 4.77 8.15
C PHE A 83 17.55 5.82 7.87
N TRP A 84 18.50 5.50 7.02
CA TRP A 84 19.51 6.41 6.53
C TRP A 84 19.15 6.83 5.11
N THR A 85 19.12 8.12 4.86
CA THR A 85 19.01 8.68 3.52
C THR A 85 20.35 9.33 3.17
N ASP A 86 20.94 8.88 2.07
CA ASP A 86 22.05 9.61 1.46
C ASP A 86 21.47 10.83 0.74
N GLU A 87 22.12 11.97 0.90
CA GLU A 87 21.80 13.15 0.10
C GLU A 87 22.51 13.01 -1.25
N ASP A 88 21.84 13.41 -2.34
CA ASP A 88 22.42 13.44 -3.66
C ASP A 88 23.61 14.41 -3.67
N ILE A 89 24.76 13.90 -4.07
CA ILE A 89 26.00 14.66 -4.10
C ILE A 89 26.08 15.41 -5.43
N ILE A 90 25.69 16.67 -5.44
CA ILE A 90 25.85 17.55 -6.61
C ILE A 90 27.15 18.27 -6.47
N LEU A 91 28.18 17.87 -7.26
CA LEU A 91 29.48 18.53 -7.33
C LEU A 91 29.53 19.44 -8.54
N ASN A 92 29.87 20.72 -8.29
CA ASN A 92 30.05 21.69 -9.34
C ASN A 92 31.49 21.65 -9.87
N VAL A 93 31.64 21.37 -11.17
CA VAL A 93 32.92 21.38 -11.86
C VAL A 93 33.13 22.75 -12.47
N ALA A 94 34.16 23.47 -11.99
CA ALA A 94 34.51 24.76 -12.55
C ALA A 94 35.48 24.62 -13.74
N LYS A 95 35.23 25.35 -14.82
CA LYS A 95 36.18 25.49 -15.91
C LYS A 95 37.26 26.51 -15.49
N VAL A 96 38.50 26.07 -15.45
CA VAL A 96 39.63 26.91 -14.99
C VAL A 96 40.55 27.24 -16.10
N SER A 97 41.16 28.43 -16.03
CA SER A 97 42.28 28.87 -16.88
C SER A 97 43.61 28.48 -16.23
N GLY A 98 44.60 28.10 -17.02
CA GLY A 98 45.79 27.36 -16.61
C GLY A 98 46.62 27.88 -15.42
N ASP A 99 46.41 29.09 -14.92
CA ASP A 99 47.18 29.67 -13.80
C ASP A 99 46.37 29.93 -12.52
N GLN A 100 45.10 29.49 -12.47
CA GLN A 100 44.24 29.75 -11.33
C GLN A 100 44.07 28.49 -10.50
N HIS A 101 44.67 28.45 -9.29
CA HIS A 101 44.71 27.31 -8.38
C HIS A 101 43.75 27.44 -7.15
N SER A 102 42.92 28.50 -7.11
CA SER A 102 42.01 28.70 -5.99
C SER A 102 40.65 28.04 -6.25
N TYR A 103 40.48 26.83 -5.75
CA TYR A 103 39.21 26.10 -5.81
C TYR A 103 38.55 26.09 -4.42
N THR A 104 37.26 26.35 -4.39
CA THR A 104 36.48 26.17 -3.17
C THR A 104 36.28 24.67 -2.92
N ILE A 105 36.66 24.21 -1.73
CA ILE A 105 36.44 22.83 -1.34
C ILE A 105 34.94 22.65 -1.16
N GLN A 106 34.36 21.73 -1.95
CA GLN A 106 32.99 21.29 -1.79
C GLN A 106 32.98 20.12 -0.81
N ARG A 107 32.09 20.18 0.17
CA ARG A 107 31.92 19.08 1.14
C ARG A 107 30.86 18.12 0.62
N LEU A 108 31.12 16.83 0.78
CA LEU A 108 30.11 15.81 0.59
C LEU A 108 29.06 15.96 1.67
N ALA A 109 27.79 15.86 1.29
CA ALA A 109 26.69 15.77 2.25
C ALA A 109 26.85 14.51 3.09
N SER A 110 26.49 14.59 4.37
CA SER A 110 26.65 13.46 5.31
C SER A 110 25.43 12.58 5.42
N GLY A 111 24.40 12.81 4.62
CA GLY A 111 23.13 12.14 4.76
C GLY A 111 22.38 12.50 6.06
N SER A 112 21.18 12.01 6.21
CA SER A 112 20.39 12.16 7.43
C SER A 112 19.76 10.84 7.84
N SER A 113 19.67 10.61 9.15
CA SER A 113 18.92 9.48 9.70
C SER A 113 17.57 9.94 10.23
N TYR A 114 16.55 9.14 10.03
CA TYR A 114 15.23 9.38 10.61
C TYR A 114 14.68 8.08 11.18
N THR A 115 13.97 8.21 12.30
CA THR A 115 13.31 7.09 12.95
C THR A 115 11.82 7.12 12.61
N VAL A 116 11.28 6.01 12.13
CA VAL A 116 9.85 5.88 11.88
C VAL A 116 9.15 5.47 13.18
N PRO A 117 8.20 6.26 13.68
CA PRO A 117 7.45 5.88 14.88
C PRO A 117 6.54 4.69 14.57
N THR A 118 6.57 3.69 15.44
CA THR A 118 5.69 2.53 15.34
C THR A 118 4.32 2.85 15.93
N SER A 119 3.26 2.38 15.27
CA SER A 119 1.88 2.50 15.75
C SER A 119 1.31 1.11 16.05
N ARG A 120 0.59 0.99 17.15
CA ARG A 120 -0.07 -0.26 17.52
C ARG A 120 -1.51 -0.26 17.04
N TYR A 121 -1.91 -1.35 16.39
CA TYR A 121 -3.27 -1.56 15.93
C TYR A 121 -3.90 -2.69 16.70
N ALA A 122 -5.16 -2.52 17.06
CA ALA A 122 -5.94 -3.55 17.73
C ALA A 122 -7.34 -3.63 17.11
N VAL A 123 -7.86 -4.83 17.00
CA VAL A 123 -9.25 -5.09 16.64
C VAL A 123 -9.91 -5.91 17.73
N LYS A 124 -11.11 -5.53 18.16
CA LYS A 124 -11.91 -6.29 19.10
C LYS A 124 -13.11 -6.87 18.37
N VAL A 125 -13.15 -8.18 18.28
CA VAL A 125 -14.24 -8.90 17.64
C VAL A 125 -14.91 -9.81 18.67
N GLY A 126 -16.21 -9.74 18.78
CA GLY A 126 -17.02 -10.62 19.64
C GLY A 126 -17.93 -11.51 18.80
N SER A 127 -18.05 -12.77 19.18
CA SER A 127 -19.02 -13.70 18.60
C SER A 127 -19.46 -14.70 19.65
N ASP A 128 -20.64 -15.31 19.43
CA ASP A 128 -21.11 -16.40 20.29
C ASP A 128 -20.34 -17.69 19.95
N ILE A 129 -19.58 -18.19 20.92
CA ILE A 129 -18.78 -19.42 20.77
C ILE A 129 -19.63 -20.64 20.42
N ARG A 130 -20.92 -20.65 20.78
CA ARG A 130 -21.85 -21.75 20.41
C ARG A 130 -21.97 -21.88 18.91
N LEU A 131 -21.89 -20.80 18.15
CA LEU A 131 -21.96 -20.87 16.69
C LEU A 131 -20.79 -21.64 16.10
N PHE A 132 -19.62 -21.54 16.73
CA PHE A 132 -18.43 -22.30 16.35
C PHE A 132 -18.52 -23.77 16.83
N LEU A 133 -19.00 -24.01 18.05
CA LEU A 133 -19.19 -25.36 18.58
C LEU A 133 -20.17 -26.16 17.71
N THR A 134 -21.24 -25.53 17.26
CA THR A 134 -22.29 -26.18 16.42
C THR A 134 -21.96 -26.20 14.93
N GLY A 135 -20.79 -25.66 14.51
CA GLY A 135 -20.40 -25.59 13.10
C GLY A 135 -21.20 -24.59 12.26
N ARG A 136 -22.00 -23.71 12.89
CA ARG A 136 -22.72 -22.65 12.17
C ARG A 136 -21.84 -21.49 11.72
N LYS A 137 -20.68 -21.33 12.36
CA LYS A 137 -19.60 -20.42 11.95
C LYS A 137 -18.30 -21.18 11.89
N ASN A 138 -17.48 -20.86 10.92
CA ASN A 138 -16.17 -21.44 10.70
C ASN A 138 -15.09 -20.56 11.29
N TRP A 139 -14.08 -21.15 11.88
CA TRP A 139 -12.91 -20.44 12.40
C TRP A 139 -12.08 -19.83 11.27
N SER A 140 -11.94 -20.54 10.14
CA SER A 140 -11.23 -20.02 8.98
C SER A 140 -11.85 -18.74 8.45
N ASP A 141 -13.18 -18.69 8.29
CA ASP A 141 -13.86 -17.47 7.83
C ASP A 141 -13.71 -16.31 8.81
N PHE A 142 -13.66 -16.61 10.11
CA PHE A 142 -13.41 -15.61 11.14
C PHE A 142 -11.99 -15.04 11.04
N ILE A 143 -10.98 -15.91 10.91
CA ILE A 143 -9.58 -15.55 10.76
C ILE A 143 -9.39 -14.72 9.49
N ASP A 144 -9.91 -15.18 8.35
CA ASP A 144 -9.86 -14.46 7.07
C ASP A 144 -10.48 -13.06 7.18
N ALA A 145 -11.63 -12.94 7.87
CA ALA A 145 -12.29 -11.64 8.04
C ALA A 145 -11.46 -10.66 8.88
N VAL A 146 -10.83 -11.14 9.96
CA VAL A 146 -9.96 -10.32 10.82
C VAL A 146 -8.68 -9.93 10.08
N ALA A 147 -8.00 -10.89 9.42
CA ALA A 147 -6.80 -10.64 8.64
C ALA A 147 -7.07 -9.65 7.49
N LYS A 148 -8.21 -9.79 6.81
CA LYS A 148 -8.63 -8.84 5.78
C LYS A 148 -8.86 -7.43 6.33
N ALA A 149 -9.41 -7.30 7.53
CA ALA A 149 -9.61 -6.00 8.17
C ALA A 149 -8.28 -5.33 8.50
N TYR A 150 -7.30 -6.07 9.03
CA TYR A 150 -5.95 -5.57 9.29
C TYR A 150 -5.24 -5.14 8.01
N ARG A 151 -5.18 -6.03 7.01
CA ARG A 151 -4.57 -5.74 5.69
C ARG A 151 -5.15 -4.48 5.08
N LYS A 152 -6.49 -4.36 5.12
CA LYS A 152 -7.16 -3.18 4.61
C LYS A 152 -6.74 -1.91 5.35
N LYS A 153 -6.68 -1.95 6.69
CA LYS A 153 -6.29 -0.78 7.49
C LYS A 153 -4.86 -0.34 7.19
N ILE A 154 -3.91 -1.28 7.13
CA ILE A 154 -2.52 -1.00 6.78
C ILE A 154 -2.43 -0.40 5.37
N GLN A 155 -3.12 -0.98 4.40
CA GLN A 155 -3.15 -0.46 3.03
C GLN A 155 -3.74 0.95 2.96
N ASP A 156 -4.84 1.22 3.67
CA ASP A 156 -5.47 2.55 3.69
C ASP A 156 -4.52 3.61 4.25
N GLU A 157 -3.72 3.27 5.27
CA GLU A 157 -2.71 4.17 5.83
C GLU A 157 -1.55 4.40 4.88
N LEU A 158 -1.03 3.35 4.25
CA LEU A 158 0.05 3.50 3.29
C LEU A 158 -0.35 4.36 2.09
N TYR A 159 -1.54 4.15 1.53
CA TYR A 159 -2.03 5.04 0.47
C TYR A 159 -2.17 6.48 0.95
N SER A 160 -2.64 6.67 2.18
CA SER A 160 -2.76 8.00 2.77
C SER A 160 -1.39 8.67 2.94
N GLU A 161 -0.40 7.96 3.48
CA GLU A 161 0.95 8.48 3.66
C GLU A 161 1.68 8.71 2.32
N PHE A 162 1.51 7.82 1.35
CA PHE A 162 2.04 8.01 0.00
C PHE A 162 1.50 9.30 -0.64
N MET A 163 0.19 9.52 -0.57
CA MET A 163 -0.43 10.74 -1.09
C MET A 163 -0.04 11.99 -0.28
N ASN A 164 0.16 11.85 1.02
CA ASN A 164 0.62 12.95 1.87
C ASN A 164 2.09 13.30 1.61
N ALA A 165 2.94 12.33 1.35
CA ALA A 165 4.34 12.57 0.97
C ALA A 165 4.41 13.40 -0.32
N ALA A 166 3.62 13.03 -1.33
CA ALA A 166 3.55 13.80 -2.58
C ALA A 166 3.10 15.26 -2.36
N LYS A 167 2.18 15.52 -1.41
CA LYS A 167 1.74 16.87 -1.08
C LYS A 167 2.78 17.70 -0.31
N LYS A 168 3.74 17.06 0.32
CA LYS A 168 4.83 17.73 1.09
C LYS A 168 5.99 18.14 0.20
N LEU A 169 6.03 17.68 -1.04
CA LEU A 169 7.06 18.11 -1.99
C LEU A 169 6.95 19.62 -2.24
N PRO A 170 8.09 20.31 -2.38
CA PRO A 170 8.09 21.76 -2.63
C PRO A 170 7.37 22.05 -3.95
N VAL A 171 6.42 23.00 -3.89
CA VAL A 171 5.72 23.49 -5.08
C VAL A 171 6.63 24.46 -5.81
N THR A 172 7.34 23.97 -6.82
CA THR A 172 8.21 24.77 -7.66
C THR A 172 7.53 25.00 -9.02
N ALA A 173 7.66 26.21 -9.55
CA ALA A 173 7.16 26.53 -10.88
C ALA A 173 7.76 25.57 -11.93
N GLY A 174 6.92 25.03 -12.79
CA GLY A 174 7.33 24.05 -13.80
C GLY A 174 7.30 22.57 -13.37
N PHE A 175 7.05 22.28 -12.06
CA PHE A 175 6.87 20.92 -11.54
C PHE A 175 5.43 20.64 -11.08
N THR A 176 4.59 21.64 -11.11
CA THR A 176 3.18 21.52 -10.71
C THR A 176 2.27 22.21 -11.68
N GLY A 177 1.13 21.63 -11.90
CA GLY A 177 0.07 22.18 -12.72
C GLY A 177 -1.29 22.05 -12.06
N THR A 178 -2.17 23.00 -12.30
CA THR A 178 -3.53 22.99 -11.76
C THR A 178 -4.56 23.24 -12.88
N GLY A 179 -5.76 22.72 -12.69
CA GLY A 179 -6.87 22.91 -13.62
C GLY A 179 -7.26 21.65 -14.36
N ALA A 180 -8.20 21.78 -15.29
CA ALA A 180 -8.64 20.67 -16.12
C ALA A 180 -7.63 20.39 -17.23
N LEU A 181 -7.34 19.11 -17.46
CA LEU A 181 -6.55 18.68 -18.61
C LEU A 181 -7.39 18.89 -19.90
N SER A 182 -6.87 19.68 -20.81
CA SER A 182 -7.43 19.97 -22.12
C SER A 182 -6.29 20.06 -23.14
N LYS A 183 -6.60 20.05 -24.43
CA LYS A 183 -5.60 20.16 -25.51
C LYS A 183 -4.71 21.39 -25.35
N ASP A 184 -5.27 22.52 -24.89
CA ASP A 184 -4.53 23.78 -24.69
C ASP A 184 -3.53 23.70 -23.54
N LYS A 185 -3.66 22.68 -22.68
CA LYS A 185 -2.77 22.43 -21.52
C LYS A 185 -1.79 21.29 -21.75
N LYS A 186 -1.73 20.78 -22.98
CA LYS A 186 -0.85 19.66 -23.31
C LYS A 186 0.61 20.05 -23.13
N ASP A 187 1.03 21.16 -23.68
CA ASP A 187 2.43 21.64 -23.62
C ASP A 187 2.87 21.91 -22.16
N ASP A 188 1.99 22.47 -21.34
CA ASP A 188 2.27 22.69 -19.91
C ASP A 188 2.48 21.33 -19.20
N PHE A 189 1.67 20.31 -19.51
CA PHE A 189 1.78 18.99 -18.93
C PHE A 189 3.05 18.25 -19.37
N ASP A 190 3.36 18.30 -20.66
CA ASP A 190 4.57 17.69 -21.23
C ASP A 190 5.85 18.36 -20.70
N ASN A 191 5.82 19.67 -20.45
CA ASN A 191 6.90 20.40 -19.80
C ASN A 191 7.13 19.92 -18.36
N ILE A 192 6.06 19.63 -17.59
CA ILE A 192 6.20 19.09 -16.24
C ILE A 192 6.87 17.71 -16.28
N ILE A 193 6.46 16.81 -17.18
CA ILE A 193 7.08 15.50 -17.39
C ILE A 193 8.55 15.63 -17.68
N SER A 194 8.91 16.52 -18.61
CA SER A 194 10.31 16.78 -19.02
C SER A 194 11.14 17.36 -17.88
N ASN A 195 10.57 18.28 -17.11
CA ASN A 195 11.26 18.88 -15.97
C ASN A 195 11.55 17.86 -14.87
N VAL A 196 10.59 16.97 -14.57
CA VAL A 196 10.79 15.89 -13.59
C VAL A 196 11.88 14.94 -14.08
N ALA A 197 11.84 14.54 -15.35
CA ALA A 197 12.88 13.68 -15.93
C ALA A 197 14.28 14.31 -15.87
N MET A 198 14.40 15.59 -16.24
CA MET A 198 15.67 16.33 -16.18
C MET A 198 16.18 16.53 -14.75
N ALA A 199 15.30 16.81 -13.80
CA ALA A 199 15.69 17.01 -12.41
C ALA A 199 16.24 15.75 -11.75
N ASN A 200 15.78 14.57 -12.20
CA ASN A 200 16.22 13.28 -11.69
C ASN A 200 17.25 12.59 -12.59
N ASP A 201 17.69 13.24 -13.67
CA ASP A 201 18.63 12.69 -14.66
C ASP A 201 18.19 11.30 -15.18
N VAL A 202 16.90 11.14 -15.45
CA VAL A 202 16.29 9.90 -15.95
C VAL A 202 15.71 10.09 -17.35
N SER A 203 15.70 9.02 -18.13
CA SER A 203 15.15 9.03 -19.50
C SER A 203 13.63 8.87 -19.55
N SER A 204 13.03 8.35 -18.49
CA SER A 204 11.59 8.14 -18.39
C SER A 204 11.09 8.27 -16.97
N VAL A 205 9.88 8.73 -16.83
CA VAL A 205 9.16 8.87 -15.55
C VAL A 205 7.89 8.02 -15.58
N VAL A 206 7.22 7.91 -14.45
CA VAL A 206 5.96 7.19 -14.33
C VAL A 206 4.88 8.16 -13.89
N ILE A 207 3.74 8.16 -14.60
CA ILE A 207 2.57 8.93 -14.20
C ILE A 207 1.64 8.05 -13.39
N MET A 208 1.39 8.42 -12.15
CA MET A 208 0.54 7.67 -11.23
C MET A 208 -0.75 8.41 -10.94
N GLY A 209 -1.85 7.66 -10.86
CA GLY A 209 -3.13 8.24 -10.51
C GLY A 209 -4.24 7.22 -10.44
N THR A 210 -5.38 7.63 -9.93
CA THR A 210 -6.57 6.77 -9.99
C THR A 210 -7.05 6.61 -11.43
N LYS A 211 -7.77 5.54 -11.73
CA LYS A 211 -8.37 5.32 -13.05
C LYS A 211 -9.15 6.54 -13.55
N ALA A 212 -9.85 7.25 -12.66
CA ALA A 212 -10.60 8.46 -12.99
C ALA A 212 -9.68 9.65 -13.35
N ALA A 213 -8.50 9.76 -12.75
CA ALA A 213 -7.50 10.77 -13.08
C ALA A 213 -6.80 10.43 -14.41
N LEU A 214 -6.31 9.19 -14.54
CA LEU A 214 -5.63 8.72 -15.76
C LEU A 214 -6.52 8.80 -17.00
N LYS A 215 -7.82 8.52 -16.86
CA LYS A 215 -8.77 8.68 -17.97
C LYS A 215 -8.81 10.10 -18.54
N LYS A 216 -8.47 11.12 -17.76
CA LYS A 216 -8.44 12.50 -18.23
C LYS A 216 -7.28 12.78 -19.20
N LEU A 217 -6.22 11.96 -19.15
CA LEU A 217 -5.12 12.04 -20.13
C LEU A 217 -5.60 11.72 -21.54
N ASN A 218 -6.66 10.95 -21.70
CA ASN A 218 -7.25 10.70 -23.01
C ASN A 218 -7.72 12.00 -23.70
N ALA A 219 -8.02 13.05 -22.95
CA ALA A 219 -8.41 14.35 -23.50
C ALA A 219 -7.23 15.15 -24.09
N LEU A 220 -6.00 14.80 -23.72
CA LEU A 220 -4.78 15.39 -24.27
C LEU A 220 -4.36 14.74 -25.60
N CYS A 221 -4.78 13.50 -25.84
CA CYS A 221 -4.45 12.75 -27.04
C CYS A 221 -5.44 13.06 -28.15
N ASP A 222 -4.95 13.27 -29.36
CA ASP A 222 -5.81 13.31 -30.53
C ASP A 222 -6.27 11.90 -30.89
N VAL A 223 -7.59 11.70 -30.92
CA VAL A 223 -8.20 10.39 -31.24
C VAL A 223 -7.82 9.93 -32.64
N ASP A 224 -7.62 10.86 -33.57
CA ASP A 224 -7.24 10.57 -34.93
C ASP A 224 -5.81 10.06 -35.07
N TRP A 225 -4.95 10.37 -34.14
CA TRP A 225 -3.54 9.92 -34.09
C TRP A 225 -3.35 8.60 -33.34
N ALA A 226 -4.31 8.20 -32.52
CA ALA A 226 -4.23 6.96 -31.76
C ALA A 226 -4.32 5.74 -32.70
N SER A 227 -3.39 4.79 -32.54
CA SER A 227 -3.45 3.53 -33.29
C SER A 227 -4.70 2.71 -32.91
N ASP A 228 -5.13 1.81 -33.79
CA ASP A 228 -6.27 0.94 -33.48
C ASP A 228 -6.05 0.09 -32.22
N ALA A 229 -4.81 -0.33 -31.95
CA ALA A 229 -4.45 -1.03 -30.72
C ALA A 229 -4.65 -0.15 -29.47
N GLN A 230 -4.28 1.13 -29.52
CA GLN A 230 -4.52 2.07 -28.41
C GLN A 230 -6.01 2.34 -28.20
N LYS A 231 -6.77 2.48 -29.30
CA LYS A 231 -8.24 2.63 -29.22
C LYS A 231 -8.88 1.39 -28.59
N GLN A 232 -8.42 0.20 -28.95
CA GLN A 232 -8.89 -1.05 -28.35
C GLN A 232 -8.54 -1.10 -26.86
N GLN A 233 -7.31 -0.77 -26.48
CA GLN A 233 -6.88 -0.71 -25.08
C GLN A 233 -7.73 0.25 -24.24
N ILE A 234 -8.02 1.45 -24.77
CA ILE A 234 -8.91 2.42 -24.11
C ILE A 234 -10.32 1.83 -23.92
N ASN A 235 -10.84 1.10 -24.92
CA ASN A 235 -12.15 0.47 -24.82
C ASN A 235 -12.19 -0.65 -23.78
N GLU A 236 -11.13 -1.45 -23.66
CA GLU A 236 -11.03 -2.58 -22.75
C GLU A 236 -10.75 -2.14 -21.31
N THR A 237 -9.76 -1.28 -21.11
CA THR A 237 -9.28 -0.87 -19.80
C THR A 237 -9.86 0.46 -19.32
N GLY A 238 -10.25 1.33 -20.24
CA GLY A 238 -10.73 2.69 -20.01
C GLY A 238 -9.61 3.72 -19.82
N ILE A 239 -8.35 3.31 -19.86
CA ILE A 239 -7.14 4.16 -19.75
C ILE A 239 -6.13 3.76 -20.82
N LEU A 240 -5.24 4.69 -21.16
CA LEU A 240 -4.03 4.39 -21.93
C LEU A 240 -3.04 3.59 -21.06
N GLY A 241 -2.26 2.72 -21.66
CA GLY A 241 -1.15 2.06 -20.97
C GLY A 241 0.09 2.96 -20.86
N THR A 242 0.26 3.82 -21.86
CA THR A 242 1.37 4.78 -21.95
C THR A 242 0.87 6.12 -22.52
N TYR A 243 1.45 7.20 -22.04
CA TYR A 243 1.26 8.56 -22.56
C TYR A 243 2.59 9.05 -23.11
N GLU A 244 2.68 9.21 -24.43
CA GLU A 244 3.89 9.66 -25.15
C GLU A 244 5.20 8.98 -24.66
N GLY A 245 5.15 7.64 -24.51
CA GLY A 245 6.29 6.86 -24.03
C GLY A 245 6.42 6.77 -22.51
N THR A 246 5.66 7.56 -21.75
CA THR A 246 5.63 7.54 -20.29
C THR A 246 4.66 6.48 -19.78
N THR A 247 5.09 5.63 -18.88
CA THR A 247 4.25 4.56 -18.30
C THR A 247 3.18 5.14 -17.38
N LEU A 248 1.96 4.65 -17.50
CA LEU A 248 0.85 5.02 -16.64
C LEU A 248 0.61 3.92 -15.60
N LEU A 249 0.63 4.28 -14.32
CA LEU A 249 0.40 3.35 -13.21
C LEU A 249 -0.90 3.70 -12.48
N GLU A 250 -1.82 2.74 -12.44
CA GLU A 250 -3.09 2.93 -11.75
C GLU A 250 -2.92 2.75 -10.23
N ILE A 251 -3.31 3.76 -9.45
CA ILE A 251 -3.47 3.67 -8.01
C ILE A 251 -4.90 3.15 -7.73
N PRO A 252 -5.05 1.96 -7.11
CA PRO A 252 -6.37 1.41 -6.83
C PRO A 252 -7.19 2.32 -5.91
N GLN A 253 -8.39 2.71 -6.36
CA GLN A 253 -9.27 3.56 -5.57
C GLN A 253 -10.07 2.75 -4.55
N ARG A 254 -10.17 3.26 -3.33
CA ARG A 254 -10.92 2.64 -2.22
C ARG A 254 -11.72 3.69 -1.47
N PHE A 255 -12.68 3.23 -0.68
CA PHE A 255 -13.39 4.08 0.27
C PHE A 255 -12.67 4.05 1.63
N LYS A 256 -12.49 5.23 2.22
CA LYS A 256 -11.87 5.41 3.53
C LYS A 256 -12.75 4.80 4.62
N ASP A 257 -12.14 4.06 5.55
CA ASP A 257 -12.79 3.49 6.73
C ASP A 257 -14.09 2.72 6.44
N ASN A 258 -14.20 2.07 5.27
CA ASN A 258 -15.44 1.41 4.80
C ASN A 258 -16.67 2.33 4.67
N LYS A 259 -16.48 3.64 4.70
CA LYS A 259 -17.56 4.62 4.51
C LYS A 259 -17.68 4.92 3.02
N LEU A 260 -18.85 4.72 2.42
CA LEU A 260 -19.10 4.96 1.00
C LEU A 260 -19.08 6.45 0.61
N ALA A 261 -18.93 7.35 1.57
CA ALA A 261 -18.98 8.79 1.36
C ALA A 261 -17.63 9.40 0.95
N GLU A 262 -16.53 8.84 1.44
CA GLU A 262 -15.19 9.38 1.24
C GLU A 262 -14.29 8.41 0.47
N LYS A 263 -13.63 8.92 -0.56
CA LYS A 263 -12.60 8.19 -1.31
C LYS A 263 -11.24 8.38 -0.65
N LEU A 264 -10.44 7.33 -0.61
CA LEU A 264 -9.12 7.35 0.00
C LEU A 264 -8.13 8.22 -0.79
N VAL A 265 -8.13 8.08 -2.10
CA VAL A 265 -7.26 8.83 -3.01
C VAL A 265 -8.08 9.89 -3.76
N ASP A 266 -7.55 11.10 -3.89
CA ASP A 266 -8.21 12.15 -4.67
C ASP A 266 -8.26 11.73 -6.15
N PRO A 267 -9.47 11.59 -6.73
CA PRO A 267 -9.62 11.16 -8.13
C PRO A 267 -9.23 12.23 -9.16
N LYS A 268 -8.75 13.38 -8.71
CA LYS A 268 -8.37 14.51 -9.57
C LYS A 268 -6.87 14.75 -9.64
N VAL A 269 -6.08 14.05 -8.84
CA VAL A 269 -4.64 14.24 -8.72
C VAL A 269 -3.92 13.20 -9.57
N LEU A 270 -2.94 13.67 -10.34
CA LEU A 270 -1.88 12.86 -10.97
C LEU A 270 -0.56 13.16 -10.30
N LEU A 271 0.27 12.14 -10.12
CA LEU A 271 1.64 12.22 -9.62
C LEU A 271 2.58 11.82 -10.75
N ILE A 272 3.68 12.52 -10.88
CA ILE A 272 4.71 12.27 -11.90
C ILE A 272 6.05 12.07 -11.19
#